data_e088962f3cf2f7c7cc96acf993b6514a
#
_entry.id   e088962f3cf2f7c7cc96acf993b6514a
#
_cell.length_a   1.000
_cell.length_b   1.000
_cell.length_c   1.000
_cell.angle_alpha   90.00
_cell.angle_beta   90.00
_cell.angle_gamma   90.00
#
_symmetry.space_group_name_H-M   'P 1'
#
loop_
_entity.id
_entity.type
_entity.pdbx_description
1 polymer ?
#
loop_
_entity_poly.entity_id
_entity_poly.type
_entity_poly.pdbx_seq_one_letter_code
_entity_poly.pdbx_strand_id
1 'polypeptide(L)'
;VGSEMCIRDRCSLYPQGYPAIVNHLGNFKGTNLLADIGNGTMNILYINNKKAQESRCWTEKLGVNQCMIAAKNAVLDKFGVKIEESTVEQILRFGTADISAPYMDCISSIARQYVAELFSTLRKYEYNPDLMRLYVVGGGGCLIRNFGTYDKLRVTIIDDICATAKGYESLAYMSLKRRG
;
A
#
# COMPACT_ATOMS: atom_id res chain seq x y z
N VAL A 1 -20.19 -36.22 -2.39
CA VAL A 1 -18.77 -36.37 -2.78
C VAL A 1 -18.44 -35.63 -4.08
N GLY A 2 -19.44 -35.12 -4.85
CA GLY A 2 -19.21 -34.41 -6.12
C GLY A 2 -19.05 -32.88 -6.02
N SER A 3 -19.33 -32.26 -4.86
CA SER A 3 -19.38 -30.80 -4.77
C SER A 3 -18.02 -30.13 -4.53
N GLU A 4 -17.08 -30.78 -3.87
CA GLU A 4 -15.79 -30.18 -3.53
C GLU A 4 -14.84 -30.10 -4.73
N MET A 5 -14.87 -31.07 -5.65
CA MET A 5 -14.06 -31.06 -6.86
C MET A 5 -14.49 -29.94 -7.84
N CYS A 6 -15.80 -29.62 -7.90
CA CYS A 6 -16.30 -28.52 -8.74
C CYS A 6 -15.90 -27.13 -8.24
N ILE A 7 -15.70 -26.94 -6.94
CA ILE A 7 -15.28 -25.67 -6.34
C ILE A 7 -13.78 -25.43 -6.61
N ARG A 8 -12.97 -26.48 -6.51
CA ARG A 8 -11.51 -26.39 -6.70
C ARG A 8 -11.11 -25.99 -8.12
N ASP A 9 -11.82 -26.47 -9.12
CA ASP A 9 -11.56 -26.17 -10.52
C ASP A 9 -12.01 -24.77 -10.96
N ARG A 10 -12.70 -24.04 -10.08
CA ARG A 10 -13.19 -22.67 -10.33
C ARG A 10 -12.52 -21.61 -9.49
N CYS A 11 -11.56 -21.96 -8.65
CA CYS A 11 -10.82 -21.04 -7.83
C CYS A 11 -9.56 -20.57 -8.56
N SER A 12 -9.43 -19.24 -8.72
CA SER A 12 -8.20 -18.61 -9.22
C SER A 12 -7.58 -17.81 -8.09
N LEU A 13 -6.31 -18.06 -7.81
CA LEU A 13 -5.55 -17.37 -6.76
C LEU A 13 -4.71 -16.26 -7.39
N TYR A 14 -4.67 -15.12 -6.74
CA TYR A 14 -3.85 -13.99 -7.15
C TYR A 14 -3.05 -13.46 -5.94
N PRO A 15 -1.81 -12.99 -6.13
CA PRO A 15 -1.06 -12.33 -5.07
C PRO A 15 -1.82 -11.13 -4.51
N GLN A 16 -1.70 -10.91 -3.20
CA GLN A 16 -2.33 -9.77 -2.54
C GLN A 16 -1.89 -8.45 -3.18
N GLY A 17 -2.83 -7.50 -3.34
CA GLY A 17 -2.61 -6.23 -4.02
C GLY A 17 -2.67 -6.30 -5.55
N TYR A 18 -2.36 -7.45 -6.18
CA TYR A 18 -2.38 -7.56 -7.64
C TYR A 18 -3.73 -7.21 -8.26
N PRO A 19 -4.88 -7.66 -7.72
CA PRO A 19 -6.17 -7.26 -8.27
C PRO A 19 -6.37 -5.75 -8.33
N ALA A 20 -5.89 -5.00 -7.33
CA ALA A 20 -6.06 -3.54 -7.29
C ALA A 20 -5.42 -2.80 -8.47
N ILE A 21 -4.44 -3.41 -9.15
CA ILE A 21 -3.72 -2.79 -10.28
C ILE A 21 -4.12 -3.36 -11.64
N VAL A 22 -4.99 -4.37 -11.70
CA VAL A 22 -5.36 -5.05 -12.96
C VAL A 22 -5.83 -4.06 -14.04
N ASN A 23 -6.65 -3.09 -13.66
CA ASN A 23 -7.16 -2.07 -14.56
C ASN A 23 -6.10 -1.03 -14.98
N HIS A 24 -4.95 -1.00 -14.29
CA HIS A 24 -3.82 -0.12 -14.58
C HIS A 24 -2.70 -0.82 -15.37
N LEU A 25 -2.78 -2.14 -15.58
CA LEU A 25 -1.72 -2.91 -16.24
C LEU A 25 -1.39 -2.43 -17.65
N GLY A 26 -2.31 -1.71 -18.30
CA GLY A 26 -2.05 -1.05 -19.59
C GLY A 26 -0.82 -0.13 -19.55
N ASN A 27 -0.59 0.52 -18.43
CA ASN A 27 0.48 1.51 -18.21
C ASN A 27 1.82 0.87 -17.78
N PHE A 28 1.82 -0.44 -17.49
CA PHE A 28 3.01 -1.14 -17.01
C PHE A 28 3.94 -1.50 -18.16
N LYS A 29 5.14 -0.94 -18.15
CA LYS A 29 6.23 -1.26 -19.08
C LYS A 29 7.43 -1.75 -18.26
N GLY A 30 8.05 -2.85 -18.71
CA GLY A 30 9.23 -3.42 -18.04
C GLY A 30 8.93 -3.90 -16.63
N THR A 31 9.88 -3.67 -15.71
CA THR A 31 9.78 -4.06 -14.31
C THR A 31 9.16 -2.95 -13.47
N ASN A 32 8.17 -3.28 -12.66
CA ASN A 32 7.48 -2.41 -11.75
C ASN A 32 7.39 -3.07 -10.37
N LEU A 33 7.26 -2.27 -9.33
CA LEU A 33 7.01 -2.74 -7.98
C LEU A 33 5.61 -2.31 -7.56
N LEU A 34 4.89 -3.21 -6.90
CA LEU A 34 3.65 -2.92 -6.20
C LEU A 34 3.90 -3.00 -4.70
N ALA A 35 3.49 -1.99 -3.96
CA ALA A 35 3.42 -1.98 -2.51
C ALA A 35 1.94 -1.85 -2.08
N ASP A 36 1.39 -2.91 -1.51
CA ASP A 36 0.07 -2.90 -0.88
C ASP A 36 0.25 -2.67 0.62
N ILE A 37 -0.01 -1.44 1.06
CA ILE A 37 0.22 -0.99 2.43
C ILE A 37 -1.12 -0.94 3.15
N GLY A 38 -1.42 -2.02 3.87
CA GLY A 38 -2.63 -2.16 4.68
C GLY A 38 -2.48 -1.55 6.07
N ASN A 39 -3.38 -1.94 6.97
CA ASN A 39 -3.33 -1.49 8.36
C ASN A 39 -2.15 -2.12 9.13
N GLY A 40 -1.90 -3.42 8.98
CA GLY A 40 -0.87 -4.14 9.73
C GLY A 40 0.40 -4.47 8.96
N THR A 41 0.32 -4.56 7.63
CA THR A 41 1.41 -5.07 6.79
C THR A 41 1.57 -4.26 5.50
N MET A 42 2.77 -4.35 4.94
CA MET A 42 3.09 -3.97 3.56
C MET A 42 3.42 -5.24 2.77
N ASN A 43 2.65 -5.52 1.73
CA ASN A 43 2.96 -6.59 0.79
C ASN A 43 3.65 -5.99 -0.43
N ILE A 44 4.76 -6.61 -0.81
CA ILE A 44 5.63 -6.16 -1.91
C ILE A 44 5.57 -7.20 -3.01
N LEU A 45 5.28 -6.78 -4.24
CA LEU A 45 5.15 -7.67 -5.38
C LEU A 45 5.86 -7.08 -6.61
N TYR A 46 6.72 -7.88 -7.22
CA TYR A 46 7.30 -7.56 -8.50
C TYR A 46 6.36 -7.89 -9.66
N ILE A 47 6.27 -6.96 -10.61
CA ILE A 47 5.47 -7.12 -11.82
C ILE A 47 6.38 -6.85 -13.01
N ASN A 48 6.57 -7.87 -13.85
CA ASN A 48 7.36 -7.76 -15.06
C ASN A 48 6.48 -8.03 -16.27
N ASN A 49 6.48 -7.11 -17.23
CA ASN A 49 5.67 -7.21 -18.44
C ASN A 49 4.20 -7.57 -18.12
N LYS A 50 3.59 -6.85 -17.17
CA LYS A 50 2.20 -7.00 -16.71
C LYS A 50 1.87 -8.29 -15.96
N LYS A 51 2.87 -9.13 -15.66
CA LYS A 51 2.70 -10.39 -14.92
C LYS A 51 3.34 -10.29 -13.54
N ALA A 52 2.58 -10.71 -12.52
CA ALA A 52 3.09 -10.87 -11.18
C ALA A 52 4.17 -11.96 -11.16
N GLN A 53 5.26 -11.70 -10.43
CA GLN A 53 6.32 -12.68 -10.21
C GLN A 53 6.12 -13.32 -8.83
N GLU A 54 5.54 -14.51 -8.78
CA GLU A 54 5.19 -15.21 -7.53
C GLU A 54 6.40 -15.49 -6.65
N SER A 55 7.57 -15.71 -7.24
CA SER A 55 8.84 -15.92 -6.51
C SER A 55 9.42 -14.63 -5.91
N ARG A 56 8.85 -13.48 -6.23
CA ARG A 56 9.30 -12.16 -5.78
C ARG A 56 8.17 -11.40 -5.10
N CYS A 57 7.63 -12.05 -4.06
CA CYS A 57 6.60 -11.53 -3.17
C CYS A 57 7.09 -11.58 -1.73
N TRP A 58 6.90 -10.49 -0.98
CA TRP A 58 7.29 -10.41 0.43
C TRP A 58 6.21 -9.68 1.23
N THR A 59 6.19 -9.94 2.52
CA THR A 59 5.31 -9.27 3.48
C THR A 59 6.13 -8.75 4.65
N GLU A 60 5.99 -7.46 4.94
CA GLU A 60 6.63 -6.78 6.05
C GLU A 60 5.59 -6.25 7.05
N LYS A 61 5.96 -6.20 8.33
CA LYS A 61 5.12 -5.61 9.39
C LYS A 61 5.23 -4.09 9.39
N LEU A 62 4.93 -3.47 8.26
CA LEU A 62 5.00 -2.02 8.02
C LEU A 62 3.66 -1.52 7.47
N GLY A 63 2.61 -1.58 8.29
CA GLY A 63 1.29 -1.04 7.96
C GLY A 63 1.04 0.32 8.64
N VAL A 64 -0.11 0.93 8.35
CA VAL A 64 -0.47 2.27 8.87
C VAL A 64 -0.56 2.29 10.40
N ASN A 65 -0.98 1.18 11.02
CA ASN A 65 -1.14 1.09 12.48
C ASN A 65 0.18 1.27 13.24
N GLN A 66 1.30 0.79 12.71
CA GLN A 66 2.60 0.98 13.34
C GLN A 66 3.00 2.47 13.38
N CYS A 67 2.71 3.21 12.31
CA CYS A 67 2.91 4.66 12.28
C CYS A 67 2.02 5.37 13.31
N MET A 68 0.75 4.96 13.42
CA MET A 68 -0.20 5.51 14.39
C MET A 68 0.29 5.30 15.82
N ILE A 69 0.71 4.08 16.16
CA ILE A 69 1.25 3.76 17.49
C ILE A 69 2.50 4.60 17.79
N ALA A 70 3.42 4.70 16.85
CA ALA A 70 4.64 5.49 17.00
C ALA A 70 4.32 6.98 17.22
N ALA A 71 3.36 7.53 16.48
CA ALA A 71 2.94 8.92 16.65
C ALA A 71 2.27 9.18 18.00
N LYS A 72 1.39 8.29 18.47
CA LYS A 72 0.76 8.38 19.80
C LYS A 72 1.80 8.35 20.92
N ASN A 73 2.77 7.43 20.83
CA ASN A 73 3.84 7.32 21.81
C ASN A 73 4.73 8.56 21.81
N ALA A 74 5.10 9.09 20.64
CA ALA A 74 5.92 10.31 20.56
C ALA A 74 5.23 11.54 21.18
N VAL A 75 3.92 11.66 21.04
CA VAL A 75 3.14 12.71 21.70
C VAL A 75 3.14 12.51 23.21
N LEU A 76 2.90 11.29 23.67
CA LEU A 76 2.92 10.97 25.12
C LEU A 76 4.30 11.25 25.72
N ASP A 77 5.36 10.82 25.07
CA ASP A 77 6.74 10.99 25.56
C ASP A 77 7.17 12.46 25.61
N LYS A 78 6.78 13.24 24.58
CA LYS A 78 7.20 14.63 24.45
C LYS A 78 6.38 15.61 25.30
N PHE A 79 5.08 15.36 25.44
CA PHE A 79 4.15 16.30 26.04
C PHE A 79 3.47 15.77 27.30
N GLY A 80 3.64 14.49 27.66
CA GLY A 80 2.97 13.86 28.79
C GLY A 80 1.45 13.68 28.63
N VAL A 81 0.93 13.80 27.39
CA VAL A 81 -0.51 13.80 27.09
C VAL A 81 -0.86 12.67 26.15
N LYS A 82 -1.94 11.96 26.45
CA LYS A 82 -2.51 10.99 25.52
C LYS A 82 -3.34 11.73 24.46
N ILE A 83 -3.05 11.45 23.19
CA ILE A 83 -3.82 11.96 22.07
C ILE A 83 -4.82 10.90 21.56
N GLU A 84 -6.01 11.34 21.16
CA GLU A 84 -7.04 10.49 20.59
C GLU A 84 -6.58 9.89 19.25
N GLU A 85 -6.90 8.61 19.06
CA GLU A 85 -6.53 7.87 17.86
C GLU A 85 -7.14 8.47 16.59
N SER A 86 -8.40 8.91 16.67
CA SER A 86 -9.10 9.58 15.57
C SER A 86 -8.40 10.85 15.09
N THR A 87 -7.78 11.62 16.00
CA THR A 87 -7.02 12.82 15.65
C THR A 87 -5.75 12.46 14.90
N VAL A 88 -5.02 11.43 15.37
CA VAL A 88 -3.82 10.95 14.67
C VAL A 88 -4.20 10.37 13.30
N GLU A 89 -5.27 9.56 13.22
CA GLU A 89 -5.78 9.02 11.96
C GLU A 89 -6.11 10.14 10.96
N GLN A 90 -6.78 11.20 11.41
CA GLN A 90 -7.10 12.37 10.58
C GLN A 90 -5.83 13.00 10.00
N ILE A 91 -4.78 13.19 10.82
CA ILE A 91 -3.50 13.75 10.38
C ILE A 91 -2.83 12.83 9.37
N LEU A 92 -2.75 11.53 9.66
CA LEU A 92 -2.09 10.57 8.77
C LEU A 92 -2.81 10.48 7.41
N ARG A 93 -4.15 10.57 7.41
CA ARG A 93 -4.98 10.44 6.22
C ARG A 93 -5.04 11.71 5.38
N PHE A 94 -5.15 12.89 6.03
CA PHE A 94 -5.39 14.17 5.33
C PHE A 94 -4.20 15.12 5.38
N GLY A 95 -3.16 14.82 6.16
CA GLY A 95 -2.00 15.68 6.33
C GLY A 95 -2.23 16.83 7.31
N THR A 96 -3.42 16.96 7.91
CA THR A 96 -3.80 18.05 8.81
C THR A 96 -4.91 17.65 9.76
N ALA A 97 -5.01 18.36 10.90
CA ALA A 97 -6.14 18.34 11.83
C ALA A 97 -6.20 19.69 12.58
N ASP A 98 -7.32 19.95 13.24
CA ASP A 98 -7.49 21.14 14.08
C ASP A 98 -6.87 20.92 15.46
N ILE A 99 -5.53 21.01 15.52
CA ILE A 99 -4.71 20.91 16.73
C ILE A 99 -3.60 21.95 16.71
N SER A 100 -3.00 22.23 17.87
CA SER A 100 -1.89 23.19 17.95
C SER A 100 -0.64 22.70 17.23
N ALA A 101 0.12 23.65 16.67
CA ALA A 101 1.30 23.39 15.83
C ALA A 101 2.35 22.45 16.48
N PRO A 102 2.70 22.53 17.78
CA PRO A 102 3.69 21.62 18.38
C PRO A 102 3.31 20.13 18.28
N TYR A 103 2.01 19.82 18.45
CA TYR A 103 1.52 18.44 18.31
C TYR A 103 1.51 18.00 16.85
N MET A 104 1.05 18.88 15.96
CA MET A 104 1.04 18.65 14.52
C MET A 104 2.45 18.35 13.99
N ASP A 105 3.44 19.16 14.41
CA ASP A 105 4.84 18.98 14.00
C ASP A 105 5.44 17.67 14.54
N CYS A 106 5.09 17.30 15.78
CA CYS A 106 5.53 16.04 16.37
C CYS A 106 5.02 14.85 15.54
N ILE A 107 3.72 14.77 15.29
CA ILE A 107 3.10 13.67 14.55
C ILE A 107 3.61 13.63 13.11
N SER A 108 3.69 14.78 12.46
CA SER A 108 4.19 14.89 11.08
C SER A 108 5.65 14.47 10.96
N SER A 109 6.48 14.74 11.98
CA SER A 109 7.87 14.28 12.00
C SER A 109 7.96 12.76 12.04
N ILE A 110 7.16 12.11 12.89
CA ILE A 110 7.09 10.64 12.98
C ILE A 110 6.58 10.05 11.67
N ALA A 111 5.53 10.62 11.10
CA ALA A 111 5.00 10.15 9.81
C ALA A 111 6.02 10.24 8.67
N ARG A 112 6.81 11.32 8.61
CA ARG A 112 7.90 11.46 7.63
C ARG A 112 9.00 10.41 7.83
N GLN A 113 9.40 10.15 9.08
CA GLN A 113 10.39 9.11 9.39
C GLN A 113 9.86 7.73 8.99
N TYR A 114 8.60 7.46 9.28
CA TYR A 114 7.96 6.20 8.92
C TYR A 114 7.90 5.99 7.41
N VAL A 115 7.54 7.01 6.64
CA VAL A 115 7.55 6.93 5.16
C VAL A 115 8.97 6.73 4.63
N ALA A 116 9.98 7.34 5.23
CA ALA A 116 11.38 7.09 4.87
C ALA A 116 11.78 5.63 5.12
N GLU A 117 11.28 5.03 6.23
CA GLU A 117 11.48 3.61 6.54
C GLU A 117 10.78 2.70 5.51
N LEU A 118 9.55 3.02 5.08
CA LEU A 118 8.87 2.31 4.00
C LEU A 118 9.72 2.27 2.72
N PHE A 119 10.22 3.43 2.28
CA PHE A 119 11.08 3.48 1.09
C PHE A 119 12.43 2.79 1.30
N SER A 120 13.01 2.85 2.50
CA SER A 120 14.22 2.11 2.84
C SER A 120 14.00 0.61 2.73
N THR A 121 12.86 0.12 3.23
CA THR A 121 12.48 -1.29 3.14
C THR A 121 12.24 -1.72 1.70
N LEU A 122 11.55 -0.91 0.89
CA LEU A 122 11.40 -1.21 -0.53
C LEU A 122 12.75 -1.36 -1.24
N ARG A 123 13.74 -0.52 -0.89
CA ARG A 123 15.12 -0.64 -1.43
C ARG A 123 15.83 -1.91 -1.00
N LYS A 124 15.59 -2.43 0.20
CA LYS A 124 16.11 -3.76 0.62
C LYS A 124 15.58 -4.89 -0.30
N TYR A 125 14.39 -4.70 -0.86
CA TYR A 125 13.79 -5.58 -1.86
C TYR A 125 14.07 -5.12 -3.29
N GLU A 126 15.23 -4.51 -3.51
CA GLU A 126 15.76 -4.13 -4.84
C GLU A 126 14.93 -3.07 -5.59
N TYR A 127 14.05 -2.32 -4.91
CA TYR A 127 13.41 -1.17 -5.54
C TYR A 127 14.44 -0.11 -5.92
N ASN A 128 14.54 0.16 -7.21
CA ASN A 128 15.36 1.25 -7.74
C ASN A 128 14.44 2.28 -8.42
N PRO A 129 14.30 3.50 -7.85
CA PRO A 129 13.40 4.51 -8.38
C PRO A 129 13.79 5.01 -9.78
N ASP A 130 15.06 4.88 -10.18
CA ASP A 130 15.53 5.31 -11.50
C ASP A 130 15.16 4.31 -12.61
N LEU A 131 15.03 3.02 -12.24
CA LEU A 131 14.79 1.94 -13.18
C LEU A 131 13.35 1.42 -13.16
N MET A 132 12.63 1.59 -12.05
CA MET A 132 11.31 0.99 -11.82
C MET A 132 10.27 2.05 -11.51
N ARG A 133 9.02 1.76 -11.83
CA ARG A 133 7.86 2.48 -11.30
C ARG A 133 7.35 1.77 -10.04
N LEU A 134 6.89 2.55 -9.07
CA LEU A 134 6.22 2.06 -7.87
C LEU A 134 4.73 2.35 -7.97
N TYR A 135 3.93 1.33 -7.75
CA TYR A 135 2.49 1.45 -7.57
C TYR A 135 2.16 1.19 -6.11
N VAL A 136 1.43 2.10 -5.49
CA VAL A 136 1.04 2.00 -4.09
C VAL A 136 -0.46 1.86 -4.01
N VAL A 137 -0.93 0.87 -3.28
CA VAL A 137 -2.35 0.63 -2.99
C VAL A 137 -2.55 0.52 -1.48
N GLY A 138 -3.79 0.62 -1.02
CA GLY A 138 -4.13 0.55 0.39
C GLY A 138 -3.97 1.87 1.15
N GLY A 139 -4.30 1.83 2.44
CA GLY A 139 -4.35 3.02 3.30
C GLY A 139 -3.01 3.75 3.47
N GLY A 140 -1.89 3.04 3.31
CA GLY A 140 -0.54 3.64 3.38
C GLY A 140 -0.23 4.61 2.24
N GLY A 141 -1.02 4.61 1.15
CA GLY A 141 -0.89 5.59 0.08
C GLY A 141 -1.04 7.03 0.57
N CYS A 142 -1.96 7.26 1.52
CA CYS A 142 -2.15 8.59 2.14
C CYS A 142 -0.90 9.06 2.89
N LEU A 143 -0.23 8.15 3.64
CA LEU A 143 1.02 8.47 4.34
C LEU A 143 2.11 8.94 3.37
N ILE A 144 2.31 8.18 2.30
CA ILE A 144 3.31 8.51 1.27
C ILE A 144 2.97 9.86 0.62
N ARG A 145 1.71 10.11 0.29
CA ARG A 145 1.26 11.36 -0.32
C ARG A 145 1.50 12.56 0.57
N ASN A 146 1.14 12.46 1.86
CA ASN A 146 1.14 13.59 2.77
C ASN A 146 2.51 13.86 3.38
N PHE A 147 3.34 12.83 3.56
CA PHE A 147 4.59 12.92 4.32
C PHE A 147 5.83 12.44 3.56
N GLY A 148 5.66 11.90 2.36
CA GLY A 148 6.77 11.38 1.56
C GLY A 148 7.40 12.40 0.62
N THR A 149 8.69 12.20 0.36
CA THR A 149 9.41 12.86 -0.73
C THR A 149 9.71 11.82 -1.80
N TYR A 150 9.11 11.95 -2.98
CA TYR A 150 9.24 10.99 -4.07
C TYR A 150 8.99 11.65 -5.44
N ASP A 151 9.48 11.01 -6.50
CA ASP A 151 9.19 11.45 -7.87
C ASP A 151 7.76 11.04 -8.27
N LYS A 152 6.88 12.03 -8.43
CA LYS A 152 5.48 11.83 -8.82
C LYS A 152 5.31 11.23 -10.22
N LEU A 153 6.35 11.27 -11.07
CA LEU A 153 6.34 10.61 -12.37
C LEU A 153 6.63 9.12 -12.27
N ARG A 154 7.25 8.69 -11.18
CA ARG A 154 7.68 7.30 -10.94
C ARG A 154 6.86 6.55 -9.92
N VAL A 155 6.15 7.27 -9.04
CA VAL A 155 5.28 6.69 -8.01
C VAL A 155 3.83 7.02 -8.31
N THR A 156 3.02 6.00 -8.44
CA THR A 156 1.56 6.11 -8.64
C THR A 156 0.84 5.59 -7.41
N ILE A 157 0.06 6.45 -6.76
CA ILE A 157 -0.78 6.07 -5.61
C ILE A 157 -2.21 5.88 -6.12
N ILE A 158 -2.77 4.69 -5.88
CA ILE A 158 -4.14 4.33 -6.26
C ILE A 158 -5.04 4.53 -5.05
N ASP A 159 -5.83 5.59 -5.10
CA ASP A 159 -6.70 6.03 -3.99
C ASP A 159 -8.06 5.37 -3.93
N ASP A 160 -8.39 4.56 -4.95
CA ASP A 160 -9.68 3.90 -5.00
C ASP A 160 -9.77 2.80 -3.95
N ILE A 161 -10.55 3.03 -2.90
CA ILE A 161 -10.81 2.07 -1.82
C ILE A 161 -11.41 0.76 -2.36
N CYS A 162 -12.09 0.81 -3.50
CA CYS A 162 -12.69 -0.34 -4.17
C CYS A 162 -11.78 -0.98 -5.23
N ALA A 163 -10.53 -0.51 -5.40
CA ALA A 163 -9.63 -0.97 -6.47
C ALA A 163 -9.48 -2.50 -6.49
N THR A 164 -9.31 -3.12 -5.33
CA THR A 164 -9.18 -4.58 -5.19
C THR A 164 -10.46 -5.31 -5.66
N ALA A 165 -11.64 -4.85 -5.24
CA ALA A 165 -12.91 -5.46 -5.62
C ALA A 165 -13.16 -5.34 -7.13
N LYS A 166 -12.95 -4.16 -7.70
CA LYS A 166 -13.06 -3.90 -9.16
C LYS A 166 -12.05 -4.74 -9.95
N GLY A 167 -10.86 -4.94 -9.40
CA GLY A 167 -9.84 -5.79 -10.00
C GLY A 167 -10.25 -7.27 -10.04
N TYR A 168 -10.82 -7.79 -8.97
CA TYR A 168 -11.36 -9.16 -8.95
C TYR A 168 -12.50 -9.34 -9.95
N GLU A 169 -13.41 -8.37 -10.04
CA GLU A 169 -14.47 -8.38 -11.06
C GLU A 169 -13.90 -8.45 -12.47
N SER A 170 -12.91 -7.61 -12.77
CA SER A 170 -12.21 -7.59 -14.07
C SER A 170 -11.54 -8.92 -14.39
N LEU A 171 -10.85 -9.52 -13.40
CA LEU A 171 -10.20 -10.83 -13.56
C LEU A 171 -11.20 -11.95 -13.79
N ALA A 172 -12.32 -11.95 -13.06
CA ALA A 172 -13.40 -12.92 -13.26
C ALA A 172 -13.99 -12.81 -14.68
N TYR A 173 -14.28 -11.61 -15.13
CA TYR A 173 -14.80 -11.35 -16.48
C TYR A 173 -13.82 -11.81 -17.58
N MET A 174 -12.53 -11.52 -17.44
CA MET A 174 -11.49 -11.99 -18.36
C MET A 174 -11.41 -13.52 -18.41
N SER A 175 -11.56 -14.17 -17.26
CA SER A 175 -11.54 -15.62 -17.14
C SER A 175 -12.74 -16.29 -17.86
N LEU A 176 -13.92 -15.68 -17.77
CA LEU A 176 -15.13 -16.15 -18.44
C LEU A 176 -15.00 -16.02 -19.97
N LYS A 177 -14.50 -14.88 -20.47
CA LYS A 177 -14.31 -14.65 -21.91
C LYS A 177 -13.30 -15.59 -22.58
N ARG A 178 -12.33 -16.12 -21.85
CA ARG A 178 -11.34 -17.07 -22.39
C ARG A 178 -11.87 -18.50 -22.53
N ARG A 179 -13.04 -18.78 -21.93
CA ARG A 179 -13.65 -20.12 -21.92
C ARG A 179 -14.83 -20.26 -22.88
N GLY A 180 -15.34 -19.17 -23.44
CA GLY A 180 -16.30 -19.14 -24.54
C GLY A 180 -15.61 -18.88 -25.86
#